data_76f517dcf014e9f52ecaf2aa6efe1a98
#
_entry.id   76f517dcf014e9f52ecaf2aa6efe1a98
#
_cell.length_a   1.000
_cell.length_b   1.000
_cell.length_c   1.000
_cell.angle_alpha   90.00
_cell.angle_beta   90.00
_cell.angle_gamma   90.00
#
_symmetry.space_group_name_H-M   'P 1'
#
loop_
_entity.id
_entity.type
_entity.pdbx_description
1 polymer ?
#
loop_
_entity_poly.entity_id
_entity_poly.type
_entity_poly.pdbx_seq_one_letter_code
_entity_poly.pdbx_strand_id
1 'polypeptide(L)'
;KAFTKQGDHVIIQSPVYYPFSEVITNNERNVVSSDLYFGDDNRYHMDYEDFEKKIIENDVKLFLLCNPHNPVGRVWTKEELEKVGDICLKHNVLVVSDEIHADFVFKGKHQVFAAIKKEYEDITMTCTAPSKTFNLAGLALSNIFIPNRKLKHRFKAELSAAGTNLLGVMGLVACQTAYEKGCLLYTSPS
;
A
#
# COMPACT_ATOMS: atom_id res chain seq x y z
N LYS A 1 -4.57 11.97 5.63
CA LYS A 1 -5.06 12.86 6.70
C LYS A 1 -5.01 12.22 8.09
N ALA A 2 -5.45 10.97 8.24
CA ALA A 2 -5.46 10.31 9.54
C ALA A 2 -4.08 10.24 10.23
N PHE A 3 -2.99 10.16 9.47
CA PHE A 3 -1.66 9.85 9.98
C PHE A 3 -0.62 10.94 9.72
N THR A 4 -0.96 11.93 8.91
CA THR A 4 -0.08 13.04 8.54
C THR A 4 -0.82 14.36 8.67
N LYS A 5 -0.05 15.45 8.85
CA LYS A 5 -0.53 16.84 8.86
C LYS A 5 -0.16 17.52 7.54
N GLN A 6 -0.76 18.67 7.26
CA GLN A 6 -0.36 19.55 6.18
C GLN A 6 1.13 19.89 6.31
N GLY A 7 1.87 19.80 5.20
CA GLY A 7 3.31 20.01 5.14
C GLY A 7 4.18 18.80 5.48
N ASP A 8 3.61 17.71 6.06
CA ASP A 8 4.37 16.49 6.30
C ASP A 8 4.84 15.84 4.99
N HIS A 9 5.93 15.08 5.06
CA HIS A 9 6.49 14.36 3.94
C HIS A 9 6.01 12.92 3.89
N VAL A 10 5.68 12.47 2.68
CA VAL A 10 5.27 11.10 2.35
C VAL A 10 6.18 10.56 1.28
N ILE A 11 6.81 9.40 1.53
CA ILE A 11 7.73 8.78 0.57
C ILE A 11 7.01 7.77 -0.32
N ILE A 12 7.39 7.76 -1.60
CA ILE A 12 6.99 6.81 -2.62
C ILE A 12 8.22 6.28 -3.35
N GLN A 13 8.08 5.23 -4.14
CA GLN A 13 9.18 4.65 -4.94
C GLN A 13 8.82 4.70 -6.44
N SER A 14 9.30 5.75 -7.13
CA SER A 14 9.01 5.92 -8.57
C SER A 14 9.89 5.03 -9.47
N PRO A 15 9.38 4.63 -10.67
CA PRO A 15 8.04 4.91 -11.18
C PRO A 15 6.96 4.10 -10.44
N VAL A 16 5.90 4.76 -10.03
CA VAL A 16 4.77 4.15 -9.30
C VAL A 16 3.45 4.69 -9.86
N TYR A 17 2.35 4.06 -9.52
CA TYR A 17 1.01 4.47 -9.87
C TYR A 17 0.80 5.96 -9.59
N TYR A 18 0.55 6.74 -10.67
CA TYR A 18 0.57 8.21 -10.62
C TYR A 18 -0.35 8.84 -9.55
N PRO A 19 -1.54 8.25 -9.21
CA PRO A 19 -2.37 8.82 -8.16
C PRO A 19 -1.72 8.84 -6.76
N PHE A 20 -0.62 8.10 -6.53
CA PHE A 20 0.09 8.18 -5.25
C PHE A 20 0.63 9.59 -5.01
N SER A 21 1.28 10.19 -6.00
CA SER A 21 1.75 11.58 -5.88
C SER A 21 0.59 12.57 -5.81
N GLU A 22 -0.46 12.36 -6.60
CA GLU A 22 -1.63 13.23 -6.61
C GLU A 22 -2.36 13.27 -5.26
N VAL A 23 -2.59 12.10 -4.62
CA VAL A 23 -3.28 12.11 -3.31
C VAL A 23 -2.44 12.75 -2.22
N ILE A 24 -1.11 12.69 -2.31
CA ILE A 24 -0.20 13.38 -1.39
C ILE A 24 -0.33 14.90 -1.57
N THR A 25 -0.13 15.39 -2.80
CA THR A 25 -0.12 16.84 -3.10
C THR A 25 -1.48 17.48 -2.96
N ASN A 26 -2.55 16.81 -3.41
CA ASN A 26 -3.93 17.31 -3.29
C ASN A 26 -4.41 17.40 -1.84
N ASN A 27 -3.71 16.74 -0.92
CA ASN A 27 -3.95 16.85 0.51
C ASN A 27 -2.90 17.74 1.21
N GLU A 28 -2.12 18.53 0.45
CA GLU A 28 -1.14 19.50 0.98
C GLU A 28 -0.01 18.84 1.78
N ARG A 29 0.40 17.63 1.39
CA ARG A 29 1.59 16.94 1.87
C ARG A 29 2.67 17.01 0.79
N ASN A 30 3.92 16.82 1.19
CA ASN A 30 5.06 16.86 0.30
C ASN A 30 5.44 15.44 -0.15
N VAL A 31 5.64 15.28 -1.45
CA VAL A 31 6.13 14.02 -2.02
C VAL A 31 7.65 13.95 -1.88
N VAL A 32 8.14 12.83 -1.34
CA VAL A 32 9.55 12.44 -1.41
C VAL A 32 9.62 11.19 -2.28
N SER A 33 10.44 11.19 -3.32
CA SER A 33 10.60 10.02 -4.19
C SER A 33 11.95 9.37 -3.98
N SER A 34 11.94 8.10 -3.57
CA SER A 34 13.12 7.23 -3.63
C SER A 34 12.96 6.35 -4.85
N ASP A 35 13.66 6.72 -5.94
CA ASP A 35 13.41 6.12 -7.23
C ASP A 35 13.97 4.69 -7.29
N LEU A 36 13.20 3.81 -7.92
CA LEU A 36 13.67 2.48 -8.26
C LEU A 36 14.71 2.57 -9.37
N TYR A 37 15.76 1.76 -9.31
CA TYR A 37 16.72 1.66 -10.41
C TYR A 37 16.51 0.36 -11.21
N PHE A 38 16.81 0.42 -12.49
CA PHE A 38 16.74 -0.72 -13.38
C PHE A 38 18.09 -1.43 -13.42
N GLY A 39 18.13 -2.69 -12.96
CA GLY A 39 19.36 -3.47 -12.86
C GLY A 39 19.72 -4.22 -14.14
N ASP A 40 20.94 -4.76 -14.18
CA ASP A 40 21.47 -5.56 -15.31
C ASP A 40 20.70 -6.91 -15.49
N ASP A 41 19.95 -7.32 -14.48
CA ASP A 41 19.04 -8.48 -14.52
C ASP A 41 17.68 -8.17 -15.19
N ASN A 42 17.55 -6.99 -15.81
CA ASN A 42 16.33 -6.47 -16.44
C ASN A 42 15.15 -6.35 -15.46
N ARG A 43 15.41 -5.96 -14.20
CA ARG A 43 14.40 -5.73 -13.19
C ARG A 43 14.61 -4.40 -12.48
N TYR A 44 13.53 -3.89 -11.94
CA TYR A 44 13.58 -2.75 -11.02
C TYR A 44 13.92 -3.21 -9.60
N HIS A 45 14.75 -2.44 -8.92
CA HIS A 45 15.21 -2.67 -7.56
C HIS A 45 15.01 -1.45 -6.69
N MET A 46 14.88 -1.66 -5.38
CA MET A 46 14.85 -0.60 -4.39
C MET A 46 16.29 -0.19 -4.04
N ASP A 47 16.54 1.12 -3.97
CA ASP A 47 17.74 1.67 -3.39
C ASP A 47 17.50 1.95 -1.90
N TYR A 48 17.96 1.04 -1.05
CA TYR A 48 17.73 1.10 0.39
C TYR A 48 18.51 2.23 1.07
N GLU A 49 19.69 2.58 0.55
CA GLU A 49 20.52 3.66 1.07
C GLU A 49 19.88 5.02 0.76
N ASP A 50 19.44 5.23 -0.47
CA ASP A 50 18.69 6.43 -0.88
C ASP A 50 17.36 6.53 -0.11
N PHE A 51 16.64 5.41 0.05
CA PHE A 51 15.38 5.36 0.79
C PHE A 51 15.55 5.81 2.25
N GLU A 52 16.52 5.24 2.97
CA GLU A 52 16.79 5.61 4.36
C GLU A 52 17.28 7.05 4.48
N LYS A 53 18.20 7.48 3.61
CA LYS A 53 18.71 8.85 3.55
C LYS A 53 17.57 9.86 3.39
N LYS A 54 16.67 9.63 2.44
CA LYS A 54 15.53 10.51 2.17
C LYS A 54 14.54 10.56 3.32
N ILE A 55 14.33 9.46 4.02
CA ILE A 55 13.51 9.42 5.24
C ILE A 55 14.08 10.37 6.29
N ILE A 56 15.39 10.31 6.53
CA ILE A 56 16.07 11.12 7.56
C ILE A 56 16.08 12.60 7.15
N GLU A 57 16.51 12.91 5.93
CA GLU A 57 16.69 14.29 5.44
C GLU A 57 15.36 15.05 5.38
N ASN A 58 14.24 14.37 5.14
CA ASN A 58 12.93 14.98 4.97
C ASN A 58 11.97 14.74 6.15
N ASP A 59 12.43 14.12 7.23
CA ASP A 59 11.55 13.79 8.38
C ASP A 59 10.25 13.10 7.93
N VAL A 60 10.37 12.09 7.06
CA VAL A 60 9.24 11.38 6.44
C VAL A 60 8.36 10.72 7.50
N LYS A 61 7.05 10.87 7.37
CA LYS A 61 6.06 10.34 8.32
C LYS A 61 5.34 9.09 7.81
N LEU A 62 5.24 8.94 6.49
CA LEU A 62 4.46 7.88 5.87
C LEU A 62 5.15 7.37 4.59
N PHE A 63 5.13 6.06 4.40
CA PHE A 63 5.50 5.40 3.15
C PHE A 63 4.26 4.83 2.47
N LEU A 64 4.03 5.16 1.20
CA LEU A 64 3.03 4.49 0.36
C LEU A 64 3.74 3.39 -0.43
N LEU A 65 3.64 2.16 0.04
CA LEU A 65 4.20 0.97 -0.60
C LEU A 65 3.22 0.42 -1.62
N CYS A 66 3.68 0.21 -2.86
CA CYS A 66 2.96 -0.52 -3.90
C CYS A 66 3.44 -1.98 -3.95
N ASN A 67 2.59 -2.95 -3.60
CA ASN A 67 2.99 -4.35 -3.45
C ASN A 67 1.86 -5.32 -3.84
N PRO A 68 1.88 -5.95 -5.02
CA PRO A 68 2.84 -5.83 -6.13
C PRO A 68 2.92 -4.43 -6.73
N HIS A 69 4.08 -4.09 -7.31
CA HIS A 69 4.39 -2.73 -7.73
C HIS A 69 3.96 -2.43 -9.17
N ASN A 70 3.05 -1.50 -9.32
CA ASN A 70 2.55 -0.97 -10.59
C ASN A 70 3.23 0.40 -10.87
N PRO A 71 3.82 0.68 -12.05
CA PRO A 71 3.71 -0.07 -13.32
C PRO A 71 4.85 -1.07 -13.59
N VAL A 72 5.84 -1.19 -12.71
CA VAL A 72 7.08 -1.95 -13.02
C VAL A 72 6.90 -3.47 -12.96
N GLY A 73 5.75 -3.96 -12.51
CA GLY A 73 5.42 -5.38 -12.50
C GLY A 73 6.22 -6.22 -11.49
N ARG A 74 6.80 -5.58 -10.45
CA ARG A 74 7.55 -6.28 -9.42
C ARG A 74 6.63 -6.87 -8.36
N VAL A 75 6.85 -8.15 -8.07
CA VAL A 75 6.41 -8.79 -6.83
C VAL A 75 7.61 -8.81 -5.90
N TRP A 76 7.57 -8.02 -4.85
CA TRP A 76 8.69 -7.90 -3.92
C TRP A 76 8.87 -9.18 -3.13
N THR A 77 10.13 -9.59 -2.93
CA THR A 77 10.45 -10.74 -2.08
C THR A 77 10.30 -10.39 -0.60
N LYS A 78 10.25 -11.41 0.24
CA LYS A 78 10.22 -11.22 1.70
C LYS A 78 11.42 -10.39 2.17
N GLU A 79 12.61 -10.71 1.66
CA GLU A 79 13.87 -10.07 2.03
C GLU A 79 13.91 -8.58 1.59
N GLU A 80 13.36 -8.26 0.41
CA GLU A 80 13.24 -6.88 -0.06
C GLU A 80 12.31 -6.08 0.86
N LEU A 81 11.17 -6.65 1.21
CA LEU A 81 10.19 -6.02 2.09
C LEU A 81 10.67 -5.90 3.53
N GLU A 82 11.45 -6.88 4.03
CA GLU A 82 12.08 -6.80 5.36
C GLU A 82 13.03 -5.61 5.46
N LYS A 83 13.84 -5.36 4.44
CA LYS A 83 14.78 -4.22 4.45
C LYS A 83 14.06 -2.88 4.57
N VAL A 84 13.06 -2.62 3.73
CA VAL A 84 12.30 -1.35 3.83
C VAL A 84 11.48 -1.28 5.12
N GLY A 85 10.95 -2.39 5.58
CA GLY A 85 10.17 -2.47 6.82
C GLY A 85 11.02 -2.17 8.05
N ASP A 86 12.23 -2.71 8.12
CA ASP A 86 13.16 -2.43 9.22
C ASP A 86 13.60 -0.96 9.25
N ILE A 87 13.81 -0.36 8.07
CA ILE A 87 14.08 1.08 7.95
C ILE A 87 12.87 1.88 8.46
N CYS A 88 11.65 1.54 8.04
CA CYS A 88 10.45 2.21 8.51
C CYS A 88 10.26 2.10 10.03
N LEU A 89 10.48 0.92 10.61
CA LEU A 89 10.45 0.73 12.07
C LEU A 89 11.47 1.60 12.78
N LYS A 90 12.72 1.58 12.31
CA LYS A 90 13.85 2.33 12.89
C LYS A 90 13.55 3.83 12.98
N HIS A 91 12.88 4.37 11.98
CA HIS A 91 12.61 5.82 11.86
C HIS A 91 11.16 6.20 12.20
N ASN A 92 10.35 5.27 12.74
CA ASN A 92 8.94 5.49 13.09
C ASN A 92 8.08 5.96 11.90
N VAL A 93 8.36 5.48 10.70
CA VAL A 93 7.59 5.75 9.49
C VAL A 93 6.42 4.77 9.40
N LEU A 94 5.19 5.27 9.25
CA LEU A 94 4.03 4.43 9.03
C LEU A 94 4.01 3.94 7.58
N VAL A 95 3.47 2.74 7.35
CA VAL A 95 3.39 2.13 6.02
C VAL A 95 1.93 1.93 5.62
N VAL A 96 1.54 2.49 4.48
CA VAL A 96 0.32 2.10 3.77
C VAL A 96 0.73 1.16 2.66
N SER A 97 0.46 -0.13 2.83
CA SER A 97 0.75 -1.15 1.82
C SER A 97 -0.46 -1.32 0.91
N ASP A 98 -0.36 -0.83 -0.32
CA ASP A 98 -1.37 -1.05 -1.34
C ASP A 98 -1.13 -2.41 -2.01
N GLU A 99 -1.95 -3.37 -1.63
CA GLU A 99 -1.87 -4.77 -2.07
C GLU A 99 -3.01 -5.15 -3.03
N ILE A 100 -3.58 -4.16 -3.72
CA ILE A 100 -4.70 -4.34 -4.66
C ILE A 100 -4.40 -5.32 -5.80
N HIS A 101 -3.11 -5.52 -6.12
CA HIS A 101 -2.63 -6.43 -7.16
C HIS A 101 -2.17 -7.80 -6.62
N ALA A 102 -2.45 -8.14 -5.36
CA ALA A 102 -1.99 -9.35 -4.70
C ALA A 102 -2.34 -10.65 -5.43
N ASP A 103 -3.48 -10.68 -6.13
CA ASP A 103 -3.93 -11.86 -6.90
C ASP A 103 -3.24 -12.01 -8.27
N PHE A 104 -2.51 -10.98 -8.75
CA PHE A 104 -1.82 -11.00 -10.04
C PHE A 104 -0.34 -11.37 -9.90
N VAL A 105 -0.08 -12.53 -9.29
CA VAL A 105 1.27 -13.07 -9.12
C VAL A 105 1.44 -14.28 -10.00
N PHE A 106 2.03 -14.09 -11.20
CA PHE A 106 2.20 -15.16 -12.20
C PHE A 106 3.38 -16.08 -11.87
N LYS A 107 4.34 -15.62 -11.07
CA LYS A 107 5.49 -16.42 -10.64
C LYS A 107 5.88 -16.06 -9.20
N GLY A 108 5.98 -17.09 -8.37
CA GLY A 108 6.29 -16.90 -6.94
C GLY A 108 5.01 -16.78 -6.09
N LYS A 109 5.09 -15.99 -5.02
CA LYS A 109 4.00 -15.79 -4.06
C LYS A 109 4.01 -14.35 -3.55
N HIS A 110 2.85 -13.73 -3.49
CA HIS A 110 2.67 -12.46 -2.81
C HIS A 110 3.03 -12.56 -1.32
N GLN A 111 3.69 -11.53 -0.82
CA GLN A 111 4.01 -11.38 0.59
C GLN A 111 3.18 -10.23 1.17
N VAL A 112 2.29 -10.54 2.11
CA VAL A 112 1.55 -9.52 2.86
C VAL A 112 2.54 -8.79 3.77
N PHE A 113 2.76 -7.50 3.54
CA PHE A 113 3.79 -6.74 4.25
C PHE A 113 3.65 -6.80 5.77
N ALA A 114 2.44 -6.60 6.29
CA ALA A 114 2.16 -6.64 7.73
C ALA A 114 2.41 -8.02 8.37
N ALA A 115 2.43 -9.10 7.58
CA ALA A 115 2.61 -10.47 8.08
C ALA A 115 4.07 -10.95 8.08
N ILE A 116 5.02 -10.14 7.60
CA ILE A 116 6.42 -10.50 7.48
C ILE A 116 7.09 -10.60 8.87
N LYS A 117 6.86 -9.58 9.71
CA LYS A 117 7.32 -9.53 11.11
C LYS A 117 6.19 -9.01 12.00
N LYS A 118 6.15 -9.48 13.24
CA LYS A 118 5.11 -9.08 14.20
C LYS A 118 5.10 -7.57 14.44
N GLU A 119 6.26 -6.96 14.49
CA GLU A 119 6.45 -5.54 14.72
C GLU A 119 5.86 -4.67 13.60
N TYR A 120 5.75 -5.20 12.38
CA TYR A 120 5.17 -4.46 11.25
C TYR A 120 3.66 -4.25 11.41
N GLU A 121 2.98 -5.07 12.21
CA GLU A 121 1.56 -4.84 12.54
C GLU A 121 1.33 -3.48 13.22
N ASP A 122 2.34 -2.98 13.94
CA ASP A 122 2.21 -1.72 14.67
C ASP A 122 2.35 -0.47 13.81
N ILE A 123 2.92 -0.61 12.62
CA ILE A 123 3.17 0.52 11.71
C ILE A 123 2.41 0.43 10.39
N THR A 124 1.64 -0.65 10.15
CA THR A 124 1.10 -0.92 8.81
C THR A 124 -0.42 -0.79 8.73
N MET A 125 -0.86 -0.22 7.61
CA MET A 125 -2.22 -0.30 7.08
C MET A 125 -2.15 -1.01 5.73
N THR A 126 -2.79 -2.19 5.63
CA THR A 126 -2.87 -2.95 4.37
C THR A 126 -4.18 -2.63 3.65
N CYS A 127 -4.08 -2.25 2.39
CA CYS A 127 -5.21 -1.91 1.53
C CYS A 127 -5.38 -2.98 0.45
N THR A 128 -6.57 -3.54 0.33
CA THR A 128 -6.96 -4.46 -0.75
C THR A 128 -8.31 -4.06 -1.34
N ALA A 129 -8.63 -4.57 -2.51
CA ALA A 129 -9.96 -4.37 -3.09
C ALA A 129 -10.29 -5.48 -4.10
N PRO A 130 -11.57 -5.83 -4.28
CA PRO A 130 -11.99 -6.78 -5.31
C PRO A 130 -11.96 -6.15 -6.72
N SER A 131 -11.70 -4.86 -6.82
CA SER A 131 -11.90 -4.06 -8.04
C SER A 131 -11.03 -4.48 -9.21
N LYS A 132 -9.80 -4.91 -8.98
CA LYS A 132 -8.89 -5.36 -10.05
C LYS A 132 -9.15 -6.82 -10.41
N THR A 133 -9.16 -7.71 -9.43
CA THR A 133 -9.34 -9.15 -9.62
C THR A 133 -10.68 -9.50 -10.25
N PHE A 134 -11.75 -8.81 -9.85
CA PHE A 134 -13.12 -9.11 -10.26
C PHE A 134 -13.76 -8.01 -11.13
N ASN A 135 -12.96 -7.05 -11.61
CA ASN A 135 -13.45 -5.93 -12.45
C ASN A 135 -14.61 -5.13 -11.82
N LEU A 136 -14.51 -4.82 -10.54
CA LEU A 136 -15.56 -4.17 -9.75
C LEU A 136 -15.23 -2.72 -9.36
N ALA A 137 -14.35 -2.05 -10.09
CA ALA A 137 -13.87 -0.71 -9.74
C ALA A 137 -14.99 0.33 -9.58
N GLY A 138 -16.04 0.25 -10.41
CA GLY A 138 -17.20 1.16 -10.37
C GLY A 138 -18.03 1.08 -9.08
N LEU A 139 -17.84 0.05 -8.25
CA LEU A 139 -18.55 -0.11 -6.98
C LEU A 139 -17.81 0.55 -5.80
N ALA A 140 -16.63 1.13 -6.04
CA ALA A 140 -15.88 1.99 -5.12
C ALA A 140 -15.75 1.41 -3.69
N LEU A 141 -15.36 0.14 -3.57
CA LEU A 141 -15.17 -0.53 -2.28
C LEU A 141 -13.74 -1.05 -2.13
N SER A 142 -13.17 -0.84 -0.97
CA SER A 142 -11.86 -1.38 -0.57
C SER A 142 -11.90 -1.93 0.86
N ASN A 143 -10.98 -2.83 1.17
CA ASN A 143 -10.79 -3.39 2.50
C ASN A 143 -9.50 -2.79 3.09
N ILE A 144 -9.60 -2.26 4.31
CA ILE A 144 -8.47 -1.66 5.02
C ILE A 144 -8.23 -2.45 6.31
N PHE A 145 -7.09 -3.11 6.40
CA PHE A 145 -6.69 -3.90 7.56
C PHE A 145 -5.68 -3.09 8.39
N ILE A 146 -6.04 -2.82 9.64
CA ILE A 146 -5.20 -2.07 10.58
C ILE A 146 -5.14 -2.85 11.88
N PRO A 147 -4.08 -3.64 12.13
CA PRO A 147 -3.93 -4.43 13.35
C PRO A 147 -3.80 -3.56 14.60
N ASN A 148 -3.02 -2.50 14.54
CA ASN A 148 -2.80 -1.57 15.65
C ASN A 148 -4.09 -0.81 16.00
N ARG A 149 -4.59 -0.99 17.23
CA ARG A 149 -5.85 -0.39 17.69
C ARG A 149 -5.83 1.14 17.70
N LYS A 150 -4.68 1.75 18.04
CA LYS A 150 -4.56 3.22 18.06
C LYS A 150 -4.63 3.81 16.66
N LEU A 151 -3.92 3.21 15.70
CA LEU A 151 -3.99 3.60 14.29
C LEU A 151 -5.39 3.41 13.73
N LYS A 152 -6.02 2.27 14.02
CA LYS A 152 -7.40 1.97 13.60
C LYS A 152 -8.40 3.00 14.13
N HIS A 153 -8.24 3.43 15.38
CA HIS A 153 -9.11 4.48 15.96
C HIS A 153 -8.93 5.82 15.24
N ARG A 154 -7.68 6.26 15.01
CA ARG A 154 -7.37 7.49 14.26
C ARG A 154 -7.94 7.44 12.85
N PHE A 155 -7.78 6.32 12.13
CA PHE A 155 -8.31 6.14 10.79
C PHE A 155 -9.84 6.25 10.77
N LYS A 156 -10.54 5.57 11.69
CA LYS A 156 -12.01 5.64 11.79
C LYS A 156 -12.52 7.05 12.11
N ALA A 157 -11.82 7.79 12.97
CA ALA A 157 -12.18 9.16 13.29
C ALA A 157 -12.09 10.07 12.05
N GLU A 158 -11.02 9.95 11.27
CA GLU A 158 -10.86 10.71 10.02
C GLU A 158 -11.89 10.32 8.96
N LEU A 159 -12.16 9.02 8.81
CA LEU A 159 -13.17 8.52 7.88
C LEU A 159 -14.58 9.07 8.21
N SER A 160 -14.90 9.13 9.50
CA SER A 160 -16.15 9.72 9.99
C SER A 160 -16.21 11.23 9.75
N ALA A 161 -15.12 11.94 10.02
CA ALA A 161 -15.02 13.38 9.79
C ALA A 161 -15.13 13.75 8.30
N ALA A 162 -14.62 12.89 7.42
CA ALA A 162 -14.74 13.04 5.97
C ALA A 162 -16.13 12.68 5.41
N GLY A 163 -17.05 12.13 6.24
CA GLY A 163 -18.37 11.71 5.80
C GLY A 163 -18.37 10.48 4.89
N THR A 164 -17.27 9.72 4.83
CA THR A 164 -17.08 8.59 3.91
C THR A 164 -17.23 7.22 4.59
N ASN A 165 -17.85 7.17 5.74
CA ASN A 165 -18.07 5.95 6.52
C ASN A 165 -19.30 5.14 6.09
N LEU A 166 -20.10 5.64 5.14
CA LEU A 166 -21.26 4.95 4.60
C LEU A 166 -20.85 4.17 3.34
N LEU A 167 -20.98 2.86 3.41
CA LEU A 167 -20.70 1.96 2.29
C LEU A 167 -21.97 1.70 1.48
N GLY A 168 -21.84 1.69 0.15
CA GLY A 168 -22.92 1.31 -0.74
C GLY A 168 -23.25 -0.18 -0.62
N VAL A 169 -24.54 -0.52 -0.48
CA VAL A 169 -25.00 -1.90 -0.34
C VAL A 169 -24.52 -2.78 -1.49
N MET A 170 -24.58 -2.27 -2.71
CA MET A 170 -24.14 -3.03 -3.90
C MET A 170 -22.65 -3.36 -3.85
N GLY A 171 -21.80 -2.43 -3.38
CA GLY A 171 -20.37 -2.68 -3.20
C GLY A 171 -20.10 -3.76 -2.16
N LEU A 172 -20.81 -3.74 -1.04
CA LEU A 172 -20.69 -4.76 0.02
C LEU A 172 -21.07 -6.14 -0.48
N VAL A 173 -22.24 -6.29 -1.11
CA VAL A 173 -22.73 -7.57 -1.65
C VAL A 173 -21.80 -8.11 -2.73
N ALA A 174 -21.34 -7.24 -3.63
CA ALA A 174 -20.42 -7.64 -4.70
C ALA A 174 -19.06 -8.08 -4.14
N CYS A 175 -18.51 -7.37 -3.16
CA CYS A 175 -17.27 -7.72 -2.50
C CYS A 175 -17.37 -9.10 -1.80
N GLN A 176 -18.42 -9.31 -1.02
CA GLN A 176 -18.66 -10.58 -0.35
C GLN A 176 -18.78 -11.73 -1.38
N THR A 177 -19.62 -11.54 -2.40
CA THR A 177 -19.83 -12.56 -3.44
C THR A 177 -18.54 -12.86 -4.20
N ALA A 178 -17.75 -11.85 -4.53
CA ALA A 178 -16.49 -12.01 -5.23
C ALA A 178 -15.52 -12.91 -4.45
N TYR A 179 -15.32 -12.63 -3.16
CA TYR A 179 -14.41 -13.43 -2.33
C TYR A 179 -14.96 -14.81 -1.97
N GLU A 180 -16.27 -14.97 -1.79
CA GLU A 180 -16.87 -16.27 -1.45
C GLU A 180 -17.04 -17.20 -2.65
N LYS A 181 -17.32 -16.65 -3.85
CA LYS A 181 -17.75 -17.42 -5.01
C LYS A 181 -16.92 -17.19 -6.28
N GLY A 182 -16.04 -16.19 -6.28
CA GLY A 182 -15.25 -15.79 -7.45
C GLY A 182 -13.94 -16.54 -7.65
N CYS A 183 -13.64 -17.59 -6.87
CA CYS A 183 -12.33 -18.26 -6.90
C CYS A 183 -11.94 -18.81 -8.28
N LEU A 184 -12.88 -19.24 -9.10
CA LEU A 184 -12.61 -19.70 -10.46
C LEU A 184 -12.06 -18.61 -11.39
N LEU A 185 -12.35 -17.34 -11.11
CA LEU A 185 -11.91 -16.23 -11.94
C LEU A 185 -10.41 -15.96 -11.80
N TYR A 186 -9.88 -15.92 -10.56
CA TYR A 186 -8.47 -15.67 -10.34
C TYR A 186 -7.60 -16.94 -10.33
N THR A 187 -8.20 -18.14 -10.30
CA THR A 187 -7.49 -19.40 -10.43
C THR A 187 -7.46 -19.93 -11.86
N SER A 188 -8.22 -19.32 -12.79
CA SER A 188 -8.19 -19.71 -14.20
C SER A 188 -6.82 -19.36 -14.80
N PRO A 189 -6.16 -20.31 -15.50
CA PRO A 189 -4.98 -19.99 -16.27
C PRO A 189 -5.35 -19.01 -17.38
N SER A 190 -4.70 -17.89 -17.41
CA SER A 190 -4.84 -16.89 -18.49
C SER A 190 -4.12 -17.35 -19.75
#